data_90d3272eba2082d6ac793ca97701a809
#
_entry.id   90d3272eba2082d6ac793ca97701a809
#
_cell.length_a   1.000
_cell.length_b   1.000
_cell.length_c   1.000
_cell.angle_alpha   90.00
_cell.angle_beta   90.00
_cell.angle_gamma   90.00
#
_symmetry.space_group_name_H-M   'P 1'
#
loop_
_entity.id
_entity.type
_entity.pdbx_description
1 polymer ?
#
loop_
_entity_poly.entity_id
_entity_poly.type
_entity_poly.pdbx_seq_one_letter_code
_entity_poly.pdbx_strand_id
1 'polypeptide(L)'
;MKTWQGRCGQWPAAAFEMGVWAVVPVKELDRAKERLAPALPPERRRALMLAMLEDVLTALAATTGLSGLAVVTVDAAACRLAARYGARIIETGARDGHSGAVAAAARLLAVEGCSGMLTLPGDIPLVTPAEIAQLLAAHRPAPAFTIAPSRDERGSNAIICSPPDAVPLRFGADSFFPHLRAAEACGIRPTVLRLPGIALDVDTPEDLAALTLVPSATRAHALLDLQRAAAVIGEPWG
;
A
#
# COMPACT_ATOMS: atom_id res chain seq x y z
N MET A 1 31.99 -2.04 -16.53
CA MET A 1 31.26 -2.35 -15.27
C MET A 1 31.36 -1.15 -14.37
N LYS A 2 30.35 -0.29 -14.32
CA LYS A 2 30.28 0.84 -13.37
C LYS A 2 29.43 0.39 -12.20
N THR A 3 30.06 0.19 -11.06
CA THR A 3 29.39 -0.08 -9.78
C THR A 3 28.52 1.10 -9.42
N TRP A 4 27.21 0.89 -9.37
CA TRP A 4 26.24 1.87 -8.89
C TRP A 4 26.39 1.98 -7.36
N GLN A 5 27.11 3.01 -6.90
CA GLN A 5 27.10 3.44 -5.50
C GLN A 5 26.04 4.52 -5.36
N GLY A 6 24.77 4.09 -5.21
CA GLY A 6 23.65 4.98 -4.95
C GLY A 6 23.72 5.54 -3.53
N ARG A 7 24.25 6.74 -3.39
CA ARG A 7 23.85 7.62 -2.29
C ARG A 7 22.39 7.97 -2.55
N CYS A 8 21.50 7.68 -1.58
CA CYS A 8 20.16 8.20 -1.55
C CYS A 8 20.20 9.69 -1.89
N GLY A 9 19.59 10.07 -3.01
CA GLY A 9 19.63 11.44 -3.49
C GLY A 9 19.02 12.35 -2.43
N GLN A 10 19.80 13.36 -2.02
CA GLN A 10 19.25 14.53 -1.37
C GLN A 10 18.27 15.16 -2.36
N TRP A 11 16.98 14.95 -2.12
CA TRP A 11 15.95 15.72 -2.79
C TRP A 11 16.13 17.17 -2.37
N PRO A 12 16.15 18.13 -3.31
CA PRO A 12 16.21 19.53 -2.94
C PRO A 12 15.04 19.84 -2.02
N ALA A 13 15.28 20.55 -0.93
CA ALA A 13 14.28 21.04 0.02
C ALA A 13 13.33 22.12 -0.60
N ALA A 14 13.11 22.05 -1.90
CA ALA A 14 12.33 23.01 -2.67
C ALA A 14 10.91 22.49 -2.84
N ALA A 15 9.97 23.14 -2.15
CA ALA A 15 8.54 23.12 -2.35
C ALA A 15 7.90 21.69 -2.30
N PHE A 16 7.87 21.06 -1.12
CA PHE A 16 6.85 20.06 -0.85
C PHE A 16 5.50 20.79 -0.81
N GLU A 17 4.64 20.53 -1.79
CA GLU A 17 3.26 20.99 -1.70
C GLU A 17 2.67 20.42 -0.41
N MET A 18 2.09 21.29 0.41
CA MET A 18 1.51 20.99 1.73
C MET A 18 0.21 20.19 1.61
N GLY A 19 0.21 19.09 0.85
CA GLY A 19 -0.94 18.24 0.58
C GLY A 19 -0.86 16.88 1.25
N VAL A 20 -1.75 15.98 0.85
CA VAL A 20 -1.77 14.58 1.31
C VAL A 20 -0.76 13.76 0.51
N TRP A 21 0.14 13.08 1.20
CA TRP A 21 1.08 12.13 0.61
C TRP A 21 0.55 10.70 0.73
N ALA A 22 0.68 9.92 -0.34
CA ALA A 22 0.43 8.49 -0.29
C ALA A 22 1.67 7.73 0.19
N VAL A 23 1.48 6.76 1.08
CA VAL A 23 2.54 5.94 1.67
C VAL A 23 2.18 4.47 1.55
N VAL A 24 3.04 3.69 0.89
CA VAL A 24 2.89 2.24 0.73
C VAL A 24 4.02 1.54 1.49
N PRO A 25 3.76 0.90 2.64
CA PRO A 25 4.76 0.08 3.32
C PRO A 25 4.92 -1.26 2.62
N VAL A 26 6.17 -1.65 2.32
CA VAL A 26 6.50 -2.90 1.65
C VAL A 26 7.63 -3.59 2.40
N LYS A 27 7.35 -4.78 2.95
CA LYS A 27 8.35 -5.64 3.60
C LYS A 27 9.30 -6.26 2.56
N GLU A 28 10.40 -6.83 3.04
CA GLU A 28 11.29 -7.64 2.19
C GLU A 28 10.50 -8.78 1.53
N LEU A 29 10.63 -8.90 0.20
CA LEU A 29 9.77 -9.75 -0.62
C LEU A 29 10.14 -11.25 -0.57
N ASP A 30 11.31 -11.60 -0.05
CA ASP A 30 11.75 -13.00 0.03
C ASP A 30 10.84 -13.88 0.90
N ARG A 31 10.16 -13.27 1.88
CA ARG A 31 9.16 -13.91 2.73
C ARG A 31 7.74 -13.40 2.47
N ALA A 32 7.50 -12.84 1.28
CA ALA A 32 6.18 -12.32 0.95
C ALA A 32 5.15 -13.44 0.86
N LYS A 33 3.94 -13.15 1.38
CA LYS A 33 2.76 -14.00 1.18
C LYS A 33 2.96 -15.47 1.61
N GLU A 34 3.58 -15.71 2.76
CA GLU A 34 3.83 -17.07 3.28
C GLU A 34 2.53 -17.89 3.43
N ARG A 35 1.38 -17.25 3.70
CA ARG A 35 0.07 -17.91 3.76
C ARG A 35 -0.40 -18.45 2.41
N LEU A 36 0.15 -17.96 1.30
CA LEU A 36 -0.09 -18.50 -0.04
C LEU A 36 0.82 -19.71 -0.38
N ALA A 37 1.69 -20.15 0.51
CA ALA A 37 2.60 -21.29 0.27
C ALA A 37 1.89 -22.58 -0.16
N PRO A 38 0.68 -22.92 0.30
CA PRO A 38 -0.06 -24.07 -0.21
C PRO A 38 -0.46 -23.98 -1.68
N ALA A 39 -0.61 -22.75 -2.21
CA ALA A 39 -1.07 -22.49 -3.58
C ALA A 39 0.05 -22.07 -4.54
N LEU A 40 1.11 -21.42 -4.03
CA LEU A 40 2.14 -20.81 -4.87
C LEU A 40 3.55 -21.04 -4.30
N PRO A 41 4.54 -21.45 -5.13
CA PRO A 41 5.94 -21.52 -4.73
C PRO A 41 6.52 -20.11 -4.46
N PRO A 42 7.68 -20.01 -3.77
CA PRO A 42 8.25 -18.72 -3.33
C PRO A 42 8.42 -17.70 -4.44
N GLU A 43 8.95 -18.12 -5.61
CA GLU A 43 9.21 -17.23 -6.75
C GLU A 43 7.91 -16.63 -7.30
N ARG A 44 6.84 -17.42 -7.33
CA ARG A 44 5.52 -16.95 -7.79
C ARG A 44 4.86 -16.02 -6.78
N ARG A 45 5.02 -16.28 -5.48
CA ARG A 45 4.53 -15.37 -4.43
C ARG A 45 5.23 -14.02 -4.51
N ARG A 46 6.56 -14.02 -4.75
CA ARG A 46 7.34 -12.81 -4.97
C ARG A 46 6.89 -12.07 -6.23
N ALA A 47 6.71 -12.76 -7.35
CA ALA A 47 6.23 -12.17 -8.59
C ALA A 47 4.82 -11.57 -8.43
N LEU A 48 3.92 -12.28 -7.76
CA LEU A 48 2.56 -11.81 -7.47
C LEU A 48 2.58 -10.55 -6.60
N MET A 49 3.40 -10.54 -5.54
CA MET A 49 3.51 -9.35 -4.68
C MET A 49 4.02 -8.13 -5.45
N LEU A 50 5.00 -8.30 -6.36
CA LEU A 50 5.48 -7.21 -7.21
C LEU A 50 4.41 -6.75 -8.21
N ALA A 51 3.64 -7.67 -8.79
CA ALA A 51 2.54 -7.32 -9.69
C ALA A 51 1.44 -6.53 -8.96
N MET A 52 1.04 -6.98 -7.77
CA MET A 52 0.06 -6.26 -6.93
C MET A 52 0.57 -4.88 -6.51
N LEU A 53 1.83 -4.78 -6.08
CA LEU A 53 2.44 -3.49 -5.75
C LEU A 53 2.43 -2.56 -6.96
N GLU A 54 2.73 -3.07 -8.15
CA GLU A 54 2.70 -2.26 -9.38
C GLU A 54 1.29 -1.77 -9.72
N ASP A 55 0.25 -2.60 -9.49
CA ASP A 55 -1.14 -2.19 -9.66
C ASP A 55 -1.51 -1.05 -8.69
N VAL A 56 -1.14 -1.17 -7.41
CA VAL A 56 -1.34 -0.14 -6.39
C VAL A 56 -0.62 1.16 -6.77
N LEU A 57 0.66 1.09 -7.14
CA LEU A 57 1.43 2.28 -7.54
C LEU A 57 0.86 2.94 -8.80
N THR A 58 0.34 2.14 -9.75
CA THR A 58 -0.35 2.64 -10.94
C THR A 58 -1.60 3.44 -10.57
N ALA A 59 -2.43 2.91 -9.66
CA ALA A 59 -3.62 3.61 -9.21
C ALA A 59 -3.29 4.91 -8.47
N LEU A 60 -2.30 4.88 -7.58
CA LEU A 60 -1.84 6.06 -6.84
C LEU A 60 -1.27 7.14 -7.77
N ALA A 61 -0.42 6.77 -8.72
CA ALA A 61 0.18 7.70 -9.67
C ALA A 61 -0.84 8.35 -10.62
N ALA A 62 -1.94 7.64 -10.91
CA ALA A 62 -3.02 8.15 -11.74
C ALA A 62 -4.05 8.99 -10.95
N THR A 63 -3.93 9.04 -9.62
CA THR A 63 -4.87 9.78 -8.77
C THR A 63 -4.47 11.25 -8.66
N THR A 64 -5.38 12.14 -9.01
CA THR A 64 -5.23 13.59 -8.77
C THR A 64 -5.52 13.93 -7.30
N GLY A 65 -4.86 14.98 -6.78
CA GLY A 65 -5.07 15.45 -5.40
C GLY A 65 -4.11 14.85 -4.36
N LEU A 66 -3.23 13.93 -4.77
CA LEU A 66 -2.07 13.53 -3.97
C LEU A 66 -0.89 14.47 -4.27
N SER A 67 -0.19 14.93 -3.24
CA SER A 67 0.99 15.81 -3.38
C SER A 67 2.28 15.03 -3.57
N GLY A 68 2.26 13.73 -3.31
CA GLY A 68 3.41 12.87 -3.50
C GLY A 68 3.12 11.42 -3.17
N LEU A 69 4.05 10.57 -3.56
CA LEU A 69 4.02 9.13 -3.34
C LEU A 69 5.32 8.69 -2.67
N ALA A 70 5.21 7.90 -1.61
CA ALA A 70 6.35 7.31 -0.94
C ALA A 70 6.15 5.80 -0.74
N VAL A 71 7.23 5.05 -0.81
CA VAL A 71 7.27 3.62 -0.48
C VAL A 71 8.25 3.41 0.66
N VAL A 72 7.78 2.79 1.75
CA VAL A 72 8.63 2.48 2.90
C VAL A 72 9.17 1.06 2.74
N THR A 73 10.41 0.94 2.33
CA THR A 73 11.02 -0.36 2.04
C THR A 73 12.54 -0.33 2.03
N VAL A 74 13.14 -1.49 2.24
CA VAL A 74 14.57 -1.78 1.97
C VAL A 74 14.75 -2.86 0.89
N ASP A 75 13.66 -3.40 0.36
CA ASP A 75 13.72 -4.40 -0.72
C ASP A 75 14.14 -3.75 -2.04
N ALA A 76 15.23 -4.25 -2.63
CA ALA A 76 15.79 -3.68 -3.84
C ALA A 76 14.86 -3.76 -5.06
N ALA A 77 14.00 -4.79 -5.16
CA ALA A 77 13.05 -4.90 -6.27
C ALA A 77 11.89 -3.93 -6.09
N ALA A 78 11.37 -3.78 -4.87
CA ALA A 78 10.36 -2.78 -4.54
C ALA A 78 10.89 -1.36 -4.75
N CYS A 79 12.14 -1.06 -4.36
CA CYS A 79 12.78 0.24 -4.62
C CYS A 79 12.84 0.56 -6.12
N ARG A 80 13.31 -0.41 -6.94
CA ARG A 80 13.37 -0.21 -8.40
C ARG A 80 11.99 0.00 -9.02
N LEU A 81 11.00 -0.75 -8.56
CA LEU A 81 9.62 -0.59 -9.02
C LEU A 81 9.08 0.79 -8.65
N ALA A 82 9.19 1.18 -7.39
CA ALA A 82 8.72 2.47 -6.88
C ALA A 82 9.34 3.67 -7.61
N ALA A 83 10.64 3.57 -7.94
CA ALA A 83 11.35 4.62 -8.69
C ALA A 83 10.75 4.86 -10.08
N ARG A 84 10.18 3.85 -10.74
CA ARG A 84 9.50 3.99 -12.05
C ARG A 84 8.25 4.86 -11.97
N TYR A 85 7.65 4.97 -10.78
CA TYR A 85 6.47 5.79 -10.49
C TYR A 85 6.82 7.13 -9.84
N GLY A 86 8.10 7.50 -9.78
CA GLY A 86 8.55 8.71 -9.12
C GLY A 86 8.35 8.71 -7.60
N ALA A 87 8.15 7.55 -7.00
CA ALA A 87 7.94 7.42 -5.57
C ALA A 87 9.24 7.65 -4.79
N ARG A 88 9.14 8.40 -3.71
CA ARG A 88 10.20 8.58 -2.72
C ARG A 88 10.39 7.27 -1.94
N ILE A 89 11.63 6.84 -1.75
CA ILE A 89 11.96 5.70 -0.90
C ILE A 89 12.25 6.18 0.52
N ILE A 90 11.57 5.58 1.50
CA ILE A 90 11.80 5.78 2.92
C ILE A 90 12.34 4.47 3.50
N GLU A 91 13.57 4.47 3.97
CA GLU A 91 14.19 3.28 4.58
C GLU A 91 13.97 3.23 6.10
N THR A 92 13.78 4.40 6.72
CA THR A 92 13.53 4.51 8.17
C THR A 92 12.24 3.80 8.55
N GLY A 93 12.34 2.87 9.50
CA GLY A 93 11.20 2.07 9.97
C GLY A 93 10.82 0.90 9.05
N ALA A 94 11.45 0.72 7.89
CA ALA A 94 11.09 -0.33 6.93
C ALA A 94 11.23 -1.77 7.50
N ARG A 95 12.09 -1.96 8.50
CA ARG A 95 12.28 -3.25 9.21
C ARG A 95 11.47 -3.38 10.51
N ASP A 96 10.73 -2.34 10.90
CA ASP A 96 9.99 -2.31 12.17
C ASP A 96 8.56 -2.86 12.03
N GLY A 97 8.32 -3.66 10.99
CA GLY A 97 7.01 -4.19 10.63
C GLY A 97 6.09 -3.13 10.03
N HIS A 98 4.86 -3.52 9.68
CA HIS A 98 3.91 -2.63 8.99
C HIS A 98 3.62 -1.36 9.81
N SER A 99 3.27 -1.51 11.08
CA SER A 99 2.96 -0.37 11.97
C SER A 99 4.16 0.56 12.17
N GLY A 100 5.36 0.00 12.32
CA GLY A 100 6.58 0.77 12.48
C GLY A 100 6.92 1.58 11.22
N ALA A 101 6.79 0.97 10.05
CA ALA A 101 7.00 1.61 8.76
C ALA A 101 6.05 2.81 8.55
N VAL A 102 4.75 2.60 8.80
CA VAL A 102 3.75 3.67 8.70
C VAL A 102 4.01 4.78 9.71
N ALA A 103 4.31 4.45 10.96
CA ALA A 103 4.59 5.44 11.99
C ALA A 103 5.86 6.27 11.70
N ALA A 104 6.89 5.65 11.12
CA ALA A 104 8.10 6.37 10.71
C ALA A 104 7.80 7.36 9.58
N ALA A 105 7.04 6.94 8.56
CA ALA A 105 6.62 7.80 7.46
C ALA A 105 5.73 8.95 7.96
N ALA A 106 4.78 8.66 8.84
CA ALA A 106 3.88 9.68 9.40
C ALA A 106 4.66 10.79 10.13
N ARG A 107 5.61 10.42 10.99
CA ARG A 107 6.49 11.38 11.68
C ARG A 107 7.33 12.20 10.71
N LEU A 108 7.91 11.55 9.69
CA LEU A 108 8.72 12.23 8.69
C LEU A 108 7.90 13.29 7.93
N LEU A 109 6.72 12.90 7.42
CA LEU A 109 5.83 13.80 6.68
C LEU A 109 5.30 14.93 7.57
N ALA A 110 5.02 14.66 8.84
CA ALA A 110 4.61 15.71 9.80
C ALA A 110 5.72 16.74 10.03
N VAL A 111 6.97 16.29 10.21
CA VAL A 111 8.14 17.19 10.36
C VAL A 111 8.37 18.01 9.07
N GLU A 112 8.10 17.44 7.91
CA GLU A 112 8.21 18.14 6.62
C GLU A 112 7.03 19.09 6.32
N GLY A 113 6.04 19.15 7.20
CA GLY A 113 4.89 20.05 7.08
C GLY A 113 3.82 19.60 6.08
N CYS A 114 3.79 18.31 5.71
CA CYS A 114 2.72 17.76 4.89
C CYS A 114 1.38 17.85 5.62
N SER A 115 0.29 18.16 4.91
CA SER A 115 -1.03 18.35 5.53
C SER A 115 -1.68 17.04 5.94
N GLY A 116 -1.30 15.92 5.31
CA GLY A 116 -1.86 14.60 5.62
C GLY A 116 -1.08 13.45 4.98
N MET A 117 -1.42 12.25 5.40
CA MET A 117 -0.88 11.00 4.89
C MET A 117 -2.01 10.03 4.59
N LEU A 118 -2.09 9.54 3.36
CA LEU A 118 -2.84 8.35 2.99
C LEU A 118 -1.90 7.15 3.08
N THR A 119 -2.21 6.16 3.89
CA THR A 119 -1.50 4.88 3.85
C THR A 119 -2.41 3.76 3.38
N LEU A 120 -1.87 2.88 2.53
CA LEU A 120 -2.52 1.65 2.06
C LEU A 120 -1.47 0.58 1.76
N PRO A 121 -1.80 -0.72 1.88
CA PRO A 121 -0.85 -1.79 1.65
C PRO A 121 -0.60 -2.01 0.14
N GLY A 122 0.49 -2.71 -0.17
CA GLY A 122 0.87 -3.00 -1.56
C GLY A 122 0.21 -4.25 -2.17
N ASP A 123 -0.78 -4.84 -1.52
CA ASP A 123 -1.40 -6.12 -1.87
C ASP A 123 -2.92 -6.05 -2.07
N ILE A 124 -3.42 -4.86 -2.42
CA ILE A 124 -4.81 -4.57 -2.80
C ILE A 124 -4.89 -4.26 -4.31
N PRO A 125 -4.67 -5.25 -5.21
CA PRO A 125 -4.46 -5.01 -6.64
C PRO A 125 -5.68 -4.43 -7.37
N LEU A 126 -6.86 -4.50 -6.76
CA LEU A 126 -8.10 -3.99 -7.37
C LEU A 126 -8.38 -2.53 -7.04
N VAL A 127 -7.52 -1.85 -6.25
CA VAL A 127 -7.68 -0.43 -5.96
C VAL A 127 -7.70 0.40 -7.24
N THR A 128 -8.61 1.36 -7.31
CA THR A 128 -8.76 2.25 -8.46
C THR A 128 -8.47 3.70 -8.10
N PRO A 129 -8.04 4.54 -9.08
CA PRO A 129 -7.91 5.98 -8.87
C PRO A 129 -9.22 6.63 -8.40
N ALA A 130 -10.36 6.12 -8.86
CA ALA A 130 -11.67 6.62 -8.46
C ALA A 130 -11.97 6.37 -6.98
N GLU A 131 -11.60 5.21 -6.43
CA GLU A 131 -11.77 4.92 -5.00
C GLU A 131 -10.83 5.77 -4.13
N ILE A 132 -9.59 5.98 -4.57
CA ILE A 132 -8.65 6.86 -3.88
C ILE A 132 -9.18 8.31 -3.89
N ALA A 133 -9.72 8.78 -5.01
CA ALA A 133 -10.34 10.09 -5.11
C ALA A 133 -11.57 10.22 -4.19
N GLN A 134 -12.38 9.16 -4.02
CA GLN A 134 -13.49 9.14 -3.06
C GLN A 134 -13.00 9.28 -1.61
N LEU A 135 -11.89 8.58 -1.23
CA LEU A 135 -11.28 8.74 0.09
C LEU A 135 -10.84 10.19 0.34
N LEU A 136 -10.15 10.79 -0.64
CA LEU A 136 -9.68 12.18 -0.56
C LEU A 136 -10.86 13.17 -0.47
N ALA A 137 -11.90 12.97 -1.27
CA ALA A 137 -13.08 13.82 -1.27
C ALA A 137 -13.90 13.74 0.04
N ALA A 138 -13.92 12.57 0.68
CA ALA A 138 -14.60 12.37 1.97
C ALA A 138 -13.76 12.81 3.16
N HIS A 139 -12.46 13.05 2.97
CA HIS A 139 -11.55 13.46 4.04
C HIS A 139 -11.80 14.92 4.40
N ARG A 140 -12.10 15.16 5.68
CA ARG A 140 -12.44 16.49 6.21
C ARG A 140 -11.19 17.35 6.41
N PRO A 141 -11.35 18.69 6.57
CA PRO A 141 -10.25 19.52 7.05
C PRO A 141 -9.66 19.03 8.37
N ALA A 142 -8.34 19.20 8.53
CA ALA A 142 -7.61 18.77 9.73
C ALA A 142 -8.15 19.45 11.03
N PRO A 143 -8.15 18.75 12.18
CA PRO A 143 -7.71 17.37 12.34
C PRO A 143 -8.77 16.37 11.82
N ALA A 144 -8.35 15.37 11.05
CA ALA A 144 -9.27 14.44 10.40
C ALA A 144 -8.69 13.02 10.27
N PHE A 145 -9.61 12.05 10.27
CA PHE A 145 -9.31 10.64 10.10
C PHE A 145 -10.35 9.98 9.19
N THR A 146 -9.89 9.38 8.10
CA THR A 146 -10.73 8.64 7.15
C THR A 146 -10.18 7.24 6.98
N ILE A 147 -11.03 6.23 6.97
CA ILE A 147 -10.61 4.83 6.95
C ILE A 147 -11.50 4.00 6.02
N ALA A 148 -10.88 3.08 5.27
CA ALA A 148 -11.55 2.01 4.55
C ALA A 148 -11.12 0.65 5.12
N PRO A 149 -12.06 -0.19 5.59
CA PRO A 149 -11.76 -1.50 6.13
C PRO A 149 -11.44 -2.54 5.04
N SER A 150 -10.88 -3.68 5.48
CA SER A 150 -10.86 -4.92 4.71
C SER A 150 -12.29 -5.46 4.50
N ARG A 151 -12.44 -6.44 3.60
CA ARG A 151 -13.73 -7.03 3.23
C ARG A 151 -14.50 -7.63 4.41
N ASP A 152 -13.79 -8.19 5.37
CA ASP A 152 -14.35 -8.77 6.60
C ASP A 152 -14.53 -7.75 7.75
N GLU A 153 -14.22 -6.48 7.50
CA GLU A 153 -14.24 -5.38 8.48
C GLU A 153 -13.36 -5.62 9.71
N ARG A 154 -12.37 -6.51 9.63
CA ARG A 154 -11.42 -6.75 10.70
C ARG A 154 -10.15 -5.91 10.52
N GLY A 155 -9.61 -5.87 9.32
CA GLY A 155 -8.42 -5.11 8.95
C GLY A 155 -8.73 -3.69 8.48
N SER A 156 -7.68 -2.91 8.28
CA SER A 156 -7.72 -1.53 7.77
C SER A 156 -6.85 -1.45 6.53
N ASN A 157 -7.45 -1.28 5.35
CA ASN A 157 -6.75 -1.31 4.07
C ASN A 157 -6.42 0.08 3.52
N ALA A 158 -7.11 1.14 3.95
CA ALA A 158 -6.67 2.50 3.66
C ALA A 158 -6.99 3.42 4.83
N ILE A 159 -6.07 4.33 5.18
CA ILE A 159 -6.27 5.34 6.21
C ILE A 159 -5.71 6.66 5.73
N ILE A 160 -6.49 7.75 5.86
CA ILE A 160 -5.98 9.11 5.74
C ILE A 160 -5.99 9.77 7.12
N CYS A 161 -4.84 10.29 7.53
CA CYS A 161 -4.68 11.13 8.73
C CYS A 161 -4.26 12.54 8.33
N SER A 162 -4.88 13.55 8.91
CA SER A 162 -4.47 14.96 8.84
C SER A 162 -4.51 15.58 10.23
N PRO A 163 -3.37 16.04 10.79
CA PRO A 163 -1.98 15.84 10.33
C PRO A 163 -1.57 14.37 10.16
N PRO A 164 -0.44 14.06 9.49
CA PRO A 164 -0.01 12.68 9.22
C PRO A 164 0.06 11.77 10.45
N ASP A 165 0.44 12.30 11.60
CA ASP A 165 0.65 11.62 12.87
C ASP A 165 -0.46 11.88 13.91
N ALA A 166 -1.62 12.44 13.49
CA ALA A 166 -2.72 12.81 14.37
C ALA A 166 -3.29 11.63 15.18
N VAL A 167 -3.21 10.41 14.64
CA VAL A 167 -3.72 9.19 15.27
C VAL A 167 -2.64 8.11 15.26
N PRO A 168 -2.34 7.46 16.41
CA PRO A 168 -1.39 6.36 16.45
C PRO A 168 -1.97 5.12 15.72
N LEU A 169 -1.32 4.68 14.65
CA LEU A 169 -1.76 3.57 13.83
C LEU A 169 -1.07 2.26 14.25
N ARG A 170 -1.87 1.22 14.50
CA ARG A 170 -1.39 -0.13 14.83
C ARG A 170 -2.12 -1.15 13.96
N PHE A 171 -1.45 -1.60 12.92
CA PHE A 171 -1.98 -2.60 11.98
C PHE A 171 -1.84 -4.02 12.53
N GLY A 172 -2.80 -4.87 12.19
CA GLY A 172 -2.90 -6.27 12.56
C GLY A 172 -4.24 -6.84 12.10
N ALA A 173 -4.49 -8.12 12.39
CA ALA A 173 -5.67 -8.85 11.90
C ALA A 173 -7.02 -8.21 12.28
N ASP A 174 -7.10 -7.50 13.42
CA ASP A 174 -8.31 -6.88 13.93
C ASP A 174 -8.11 -5.36 14.11
N SER A 175 -7.44 -4.69 13.19
CA SER A 175 -7.00 -3.30 13.35
C SER A 175 -8.12 -2.27 13.12
N PHE A 176 -9.23 -2.61 12.47
CA PHE A 176 -10.26 -1.65 12.07
C PHE A 176 -10.90 -0.94 13.27
N PHE A 177 -11.55 -1.69 14.17
CA PHE A 177 -12.20 -1.09 15.36
C PHE A 177 -11.21 -0.43 16.33
N PRO A 178 -10.01 -0.99 16.59
CA PRO A 178 -8.96 -0.27 17.32
C PRO A 178 -8.57 1.07 16.72
N HIS A 179 -8.48 1.20 15.37
CA HIS A 179 -8.21 2.48 14.73
C HIS A 179 -9.33 3.50 14.90
N LEU A 180 -10.61 3.07 14.84
CA LEU A 180 -11.74 3.96 15.11
C LEU A 180 -11.66 4.50 16.54
N ARG A 181 -11.45 3.62 17.52
CA ARG A 181 -11.30 4.02 18.94
C ARG A 181 -10.09 4.94 19.17
N ALA A 182 -8.97 4.68 18.47
CA ALA A 182 -7.78 5.53 18.56
C ALA A 182 -8.06 6.95 18.04
N ALA A 183 -8.77 7.09 16.92
CA ALA A 183 -9.17 8.39 16.39
C ALA A 183 -10.12 9.12 17.37
N GLU A 184 -11.13 8.44 17.90
CA GLU A 184 -12.06 8.99 18.90
C GLU A 184 -11.33 9.43 20.19
N ALA A 185 -10.36 8.64 20.65
CA ALA A 185 -9.52 8.99 21.80
C ALA A 185 -8.66 10.24 21.56
N CYS A 186 -8.33 10.54 20.29
CA CYS A 186 -7.67 11.78 19.88
C CYS A 186 -8.67 12.93 19.63
N GLY A 187 -9.97 12.75 19.94
CA GLY A 187 -11.01 13.76 19.71
C GLY A 187 -11.43 13.90 18.24
N ILE A 188 -11.08 12.95 17.38
CA ILE A 188 -11.36 12.98 15.93
C ILE A 188 -12.48 11.98 15.63
N ARG A 189 -13.59 12.48 15.06
CA ARG A 189 -14.68 11.61 14.57
C ARG A 189 -14.25 10.93 13.26
N PRO A 190 -14.15 9.58 13.21
CA PRO A 190 -13.75 8.87 12.01
C PRO A 190 -14.77 9.02 10.86
N THR A 191 -14.28 9.11 9.63
CA THR A 191 -15.07 8.92 8.41
C THR A 191 -14.76 7.53 7.86
N VAL A 192 -15.79 6.70 7.66
CA VAL A 192 -15.63 5.32 7.18
C VAL A 192 -16.19 5.21 5.77
N LEU A 193 -15.39 4.69 4.82
CA LEU A 193 -15.82 4.35 3.47
C LEU A 193 -15.59 2.86 3.20
N ARG A 194 -16.57 2.19 2.60
CA ARG A 194 -16.47 0.81 2.13
C ARG A 194 -16.27 0.84 0.63
N LEU A 195 -15.06 0.48 0.19
CA LEU A 195 -14.60 0.60 -1.19
C LEU A 195 -14.15 -0.78 -1.67
N PRO A 196 -14.88 -1.40 -2.63
CA PRO A 196 -14.68 -2.81 -2.99
C PRO A 196 -13.26 -3.17 -3.44
N GLY A 197 -12.62 -2.30 -4.24
CA GLY A 197 -11.27 -2.53 -4.73
C GLY A 197 -10.21 -2.41 -3.62
N ILE A 198 -10.41 -1.50 -2.67
CA ILE A 198 -9.55 -1.35 -1.49
C ILE A 198 -9.79 -2.47 -0.48
N ALA A 199 -11.01 -2.99 -0.41
CA ALA A 199 -11.39 -3.98 0.60
C ALA A 199 -10.73 -5.35 0.42
N LEU A 200 -10.27 -5.70 -0.80
CA LEU A 200 -9.66 -7.01 -1.08
C LEU A 200 -8.14 -6.93 -1.01
N ASP A 201 -7.57 -7.28 0.11
CA ASP A 201 -6.16 -7.64 0.27
C ASP A 201 -5.97 -9.15 0.02
N VAL A 202 -4.90 -9.50 -0.70
CA VAL A 202 -4.66 -10.87 -1.14
C VAL A 202 -3.62 -11.53 -0.22
N ASP A 203 -4.08 -12.21 0.83
CA ASP A 203 -3.22 -12.85 1.84
C ASP A 203 -3.33 -14.38 1.87
N THR A 204 -4.48 -14.92 1.53
CA THR A 204 -4.79 -16.35 1.63
C THR A 204 -5.17 -16.95 0.26
N PRO A 205 -5.17 -18.29 0.10
CA PRO A 205 -5.67 -18.93 -1.12
C PRO A 205 -7.12 -18.55 -1.45
N GLU A 206 -7.94 -18.28 -0.45
CA GLU A 206 -9.33 -17.82 -0.61
C GLU A 206 -9.39 -16.40 -1.20
N ASP A 207 -8.50 -15.50 -0.78
CA ASP A 207 -8.41 -14.16 -1.34
C ASP A 207 -7.89 -14.21 -2.79
N LEU A 208 -6.92 -15.10 -3.05
CA LEU A 208 -6.43 -15.33 -4.41
C LEU A 208 -7.55 -15.83 -5.33
N ALA A 209 -8.39 -16.75 -4.85
CA ALA A 209 -9.57 -17.20 -5.58
C ALA A 209 -10.57 -16.06 -5.80
N ALA A 210 -10.83 -15.24 -4.77
CA ALA A 210 -11.69 -14.07 -4.88
C ALA A 210 -11.18 -13.06 -5.92
N LEU A 211 -9.88 -12.77 -5.94
CA LEU A 211 -9.25 -11.92 -6.95
C LEU A 211 -9.55 -12.42 -8.37
N THR A 212 -9.42 -13.74 -8.62
CA THR A 212 -9.62 -14.31 -9.96
C THR A 212 -11.08 -14.32 -10.42
N LEU A 213 -12.03 -14.12 -9.52
CA LEU A 213 -13.46 -14.00 -9.86
C LEU A 213 -13.87 -12.58 -10.28
N VAL A 214 -13.05 -11.59 -9.98
CA VAL A 214 -13.31 -10.20 -10.35
C VAL A 214 -12.63 -9.89 -11.68
N PRO A 215 -13.37 -9.67 -12.78
CA PRO A 215 -12.78 -9.29 -14.05
C PRO A 215 -11.99 -7.99 -13.89
N SER A 216 -10.70 -8.03 -14.17
CA SER A 216 -9.83 -6.86 -14.05
C SER A 216 -8.68 -6.92 -15.05
N ALA A 217 -8.17 -5.75 -15.44
CA ALA A 217 -6.99 -5.61 -16.30
C ALA A 217 -5.71 -5.37 -15.50
N THR A 218 -5.68 -5.84 -14.24
CA THR A 218 -4.52 -5.68 -13.35
C THR A 218 -3.38 -6.62 -13.75
N ARG A 219 -2.15 -6.26 -13.43
CA ARG A 219 -0.96 -7.09 -13.62
C ARG A 219 -1.02 -8.37 -12.80
N ALA A 220 -1.56 -8.25 -11.58
CA ALA A 220 -1.79 -9.41 -10.71
C ALA A 220 -2.72 -10.43 -11.39
N HIS A 221 -3.81 -9.98 -12.00
CA HIS A 221 -4.74 -10.85 -12.73
C HIS A 221 -4.08 -11.50 -13.94
N ALA A 222 -3.43 -10.70 -14.79
CA ALA A 222 -2.71 -11.20 -15.96
C ALA A 222 -1.65 -12.26 -15.61
N LEU A 223 -0.92 -12.06 -14.50
CA LEU A 223 0.05 -13.04 -14.01
C LEU A 223 -0.62 -14.37 -13.63
N LEU A 224 -1.78 -14.33 -12.98
CA LEU A 224 -2.51 -15.52 -12.58
C LEU A 224 -3.10 -16.26 -13.78
N ASP A 225 -3.59 -15.55 -14.79
CA ASP A 225 -4.10 -16.15 -16.03
C ASP A 225 -3.00 -16.85 -16.82
N LEU A 226 -1.83 -16.25 -16.95
CA LEU A 226 -0.66 -16.88 -17.56
C LEU A 226 -0.26 -18.16 -16.82
N GLN A 227 -0.33 -18.15 -15.49
CA GLN A 227 -0.01 -19.31 -14.67
C GLN A 227 -1.01 -20.45 -14.86
N ARG A 228 -2.30 -20.15 -15.02
CA ARG A 228 -3.35 -21.14 -15.30
C ARG A 228 -3.15 -21.73 -16.70
N ALA A 229 -2.91 -20.90 -17.69
CA ALA A 229 -2.68 -21.35 -19.07
C ALA A 229 -1.49 -22.33 -19.15
N ALA A 230 -0.37 -22.00 -18.50
CA ALA A 230 0.81 -22.86 -18.50
C ALA A 230 0.60 -24.18 -17.74
N ALA A 231 -0.16 -24.17 -16.63
CA ALA A 231 -0.51 -25.40 -15.92
C ALA A 231 -1.36 -26.36 -16.77
N VAL A 232 -2.18 -25.84 -17.69
CA VAL A 232 -3.00 -26.64 -18.62
C VAL A 232 -2.14 -27.26 -19.74
N ILE A 233 -1.07 -26.58 -20.16
CA ILE A 233 -0.20 -27.03 -21.27
C ILE A 233 0.88 -28.03 -20.78
N GLY A 234 1.05 -28.17 -19.47
CA GLY A 234 2.00 -29.15 -18.88
C GLY A 234 3.46 -28.75 -19.02
N GLU A 235 3.78 -27.48 -19.35
CA GLU A 235 5.15 -27.01 -19.42
C GLU A 235 5.77 -26.77 -18.04
N PRO A 236 6.90 -27.42 -17.71
CA PRO A 236 7.68 -27.04 -16.54
C PRO A 236 8.32 -25.67 -16.82
N TRP A 237 8.10 -24.75 -15.91
CA TRP A 237 8.63 -23.39 -15.98
C TRP A 237 10.16 -23.38 -15.90
N GLY A 238 10.81 -22.82 -16.91
CA GLY A 238 12.22 -22.46 -16.89
C GLY A 238 12.45 -21.18 -16.06
#